data_aa989b2b1cce508d026a31b833d7a20c
#
_entry.id   aa989b2b1cce508d026a31b833d7a20c
#
_cell.length_a   1.000
_cell.length_b   1.000
_cell.length_c   1.000
_cell.angle_alpha   90.00
_cell.angle_beta   90.00
_cell.angle_gamma   90.00
#
_symmetry.space_group_name_H-M   'P 1'
#
loop_
_entity.id
_entity.type
_entity.pdbx_description
1 polymer ?
#
loop_
_entity_poly.entity_id
_entity_poly.type
_entity_poly.pdbx_seq_one_letter_code
_entity_poly.pdbx_strand_id
1 'polypeptide(L)'
;MRDFNVGNNLNVNGDLHINDNSNQSKLFIDCSNNELFEERIHRKNLLSSERKSKWKRMAIAWLGIGCVLGIAAIWFYYQGKSNLSSLVLGLGGFGTAFASIKVLEQPTEFEARQMAALNEIRQILRERNIEK
;
A
#
# COMPACT_ATOMS: atom_id res chain seq x y z
N MET A 1 -21.09 21.15 -25.67
CA MET A 1 -20.41 20.35 -26.73
C MET A 1 -18.91 20.38 -26.42
N ARG A 2 -18.34 19.27 -26.05
CA ARG A 2 -16.88 19.14 -25.88
C ARG A 2 -16.33 18.53 -27.14
N ASP A 3 -15.55 19.32 -27.89
CA ASP A 3 -14.85 18.85 -29.07
C ASP A 3 -13.75 17.86 -28.65
N PHE A 4 -13.95 16.59 -28.97
CA PHE A 4 -12.94 15.56 -28.88
C PHE A 4 -12.08 15.63 -30.12
N ASN A 5 -10.91 16.26 -30.03
CA ASN A 5 -9.94 16.29 -31.10
C ASN A 5 -9.11 15.01 -31.02
N VAL A 6 -9.57 13.95 -31.71
CA VAL A 6 -8.83 12.72 -31.88
C VAL A 6 -7.93 12.88 -33.09
N GLY A 7 -6.61 12.98 -32.84
CA GLY A 7 -5.60 13.04 -33.90
C GLY A 7 -5.75 11.92 -34.91
N ASN A 8 -5.64 12.29 -36.18
CA ASN A 8 -5.70 11.51 -37.39
C ASN A 8 -5.40 10.01 -37.27
N ASN A 9 -6.37 9.19 -37.63
CA ASN A 9 -6.35 7.79 -38.08
C ASN A 9 -7.19 6.80 -37.26
N LEU A 10 -8.35 7.19 -36.74
CA LEU A 10 -9.36 6.22 -36.31
C LEU A 10 -10.47 6.18 -37.37
N ASN A 11 -10.31 5.29 -38.37
CA ASN A 11 -11.40 4.93 -39.28
C ASN A 11 -12.27 3.89 -38.57
N VAL A 12 -13.25 4.35 -37.80
CA VAL A 12 -14.18 3.48 -37.07
C VAL A 12 -15.42 3.27 -37.95
N ASN A 13 -15.41 2.16 -38.70
CA ASN A 13 -16.61 1.64 -39.38
C ASN A 13 -17.47 0.85 -38.38
N GLY A 14 -18.18 1.52 -37.47
CA GLY A 14 -19.08 0.89 -36.54
C GLY A 14 -19.48 1.82 -35.41
N ASP A 15 -20.61 1.58 -34.78
CA ASP A 15 -21.05 2.26 -33.55
C ASP A 15 -20.00 2.11 -32.47
N LEU A 16 -19.26 3.17 -32.22
CA LEU A 16 -18.32 3.27 -31.14
C LEU A 16 -19.12 3.39 -29.84
N HIS A 17 -19.49 2.27 -29.26
CA HIS A 17 -20.00 2.22 -27.92
C HIS A 17 -18.85 2.55 -26.97
N ILE A 18 -18.53 3.84 -26.85
CA ILE A 18 -17.68 4.32 -25.78
C ILE A 18 -18.48 4.03 -24.50
N ASN A 19 -18.20 2.87 -23.91
CA ASN A 19 -18.59 2.62 -22.55
C ASN A 19 -17.76 3.59 -21.72
N ASP A 20 -18.26 4.82 -21.59
CA ASP A 20 -17.71 5.83 -20.70
C ASP A 20 -17.93 5.34 -19.27
N ASN A 21 -17.11 4.36 -18.89
CA ASN A 21 -16.93 3.92 -17.53
C ASN A 21 -16.06 4.95 -16.80
N SER A 22 -16.06 6.21 -17.24
CA SER A 22 -15.70 7.32 -16.41
C SER A 22 -16.75 7.31 -15.31
N ASN A 23 -16.44 6.57 -14.25
CA ASN A 23 -17.04 6.80 -12.96
C ASN A 23 -16.92 8.30 -12.73
N GLN A 24 -17.98 9.04 -13.07
CA GLN A 24 -18.16 10.35 -12.48
C GLN A 24 -17.99 10.05 -11.00
N SER A 25 -16.87 10.49 -10.45
CA SER A 25 -16.60 10.33 -9.03
C SER A 25 -17.71 11.04 -8.31
N LYS A 26 -18.80 10.32 -8.01
CA LYS A 26 -19.84 10.81 -7.14
C LYS A 26 -19.13 11.28 -5.89
N LEU A 27 -19.34 12.53 -5.53
CA LEU A 27 -18.89 13.01 -4.24
C LEU A 27 -19.52 12.08 -3.19
N PHE A 28 -18.76 11.67 -2.19
CA PHE A 28 -19.27 10.77 -1.15
C PHE A 28 -20.53 11.31 -0.48
N ILE A 29 -20.73 12.62 -0.50
CA ILE A 29 -21.92 13.26 0.06
C ILE A 29 -23.19 12.92 -0.73
N ASP A 30 -23.07 12.62 -2.03
CA ASP A 30 -24.19 12.26 -2.90
C ASP A 30 -24.46 10.75 -2.94
N CYS A 31 -23.61 9.95 -2.28
CA CYS A 31 -23.79 8.51 -2.21
C CYS A 31 -24.86 8.12 -1.20
N SER A 32 -25.61 7.05 -1.53
CA SER A 32 -26.52 6.44 -0.57
C SER A 32 -25.76 5.78 0.59
N ASN A 33 -26.43 5.53 1.69
CA ASN A 33 -25.80 4.89 2.85
C ASN A 33 -25.22 3.51 2.52
N ASN A 34 -25.93 2.73 1.71
CA ASN A 34 -25.49 1.41 1.29
C ASN A 34 -24.23 1.48 0.42
N GLU A 35 -24.19 2.42 -0.52
CA GLU A 35 -23.00 2.67 -1.36
C GLU A 35 -21.80 3.07 -0.50
N LEU A 36 -21.99 3.91 0.52
CA LEU A 36 -20.94 4.31 1.45
C LEU A 36 -20.39 3.13 2.27
N PHE A 37 -21.27 2.22 2.70
CA PHE A 37 -20.84 1.01 3.41
C PHE A 37 -20.06 0.06 2.51
N GLU A 38 -20.50 -0.18 1.29
CA GLU A 38 -19.79 -1.01 0.31
C GLU A 38 -18.41 -0.41 -0.03
N GLU A 39 -18.36 0.88 -0.29
CA GLU A 39 -17.12 1.60 -0.58
C GLU A 39 -16.16 1.54 0.62
N ARG A 40 -16.66 1.67 1.84
CA ARG A 40 -15.86 1.52 3.07
C ARG A 40 -15.24 0.13 3.18
N ILE A 41 -16.00 -0.92 2.91
CA ILE A 41 -15.50 -2.30 2.94
C ILE A 41 -14.46 -2.49 1.84
N HIS A 42 -14.73 -2.02 0.64
CA HIS A 42 -13.81 -2.10 -0.49
C HIS A 42 -12.46 -1.44 -0.17
N ARG A 43 -12.48 -0.20 0.33
CA ARG A 43 -11.26 0.53 0.71
C ARG A 43 -10.50 -0.11 1.87
N LYS A 44 -11.19 -0.67 2.87
CA LYS A 44 -10.55 -1.45 3.92
C LYS A 44 -9.84 -2.69 3.38
N ASN A 45 -10.44 -3.38 2.42
CA ASN A 45 -9.85 -4.55 1.79
C ASN A 45 -8.60 -4.17 0.97
N LEU A 46 -8.66 -3.07 0.21
CA LEU A 46 -7.51 -2.54 -0.51
C LEU A 46 -6.36 -2.19 0.44
N LEU A 47 -6.65 -1.49 1.53
CA LEU A 47 -5.66 -1.16 2.57
C LEU A 47 -5.02 -2.41 3.18
N SER A 48 -5.83 -3.42 3.50
CA SER A 48 -5.33 -4.67 4.09
C SER A 48 -4.45 -5.44 3.11
N SER A 49 -4.81 -5.43 1.82
CA SER A 49 -4.05 -6.06 0.75
C SER A 49 -2.68 -5.39 0.56
N GLU A 50 -2.65 -4.05 0.52
CA GLU A 50 -1.41 -3.28 0.42
C GLU A 50 -0.49 -3.52 1.63
N ARG A 51 -1.04 -3.50 2.84
CA ARG A 51 -0.26 -3.80 4.05
C ARG A 51 0.32 -5.22 4.02
N LYS A 52 -0.46 -6.21 3.59
CA LYS A 52 0.04 -7.59 3.43
C LYS A 52 1.15 -7.67 2.39
N SER A 53 1.01 -6.97 1.26
CA SER A 53 2.04 -6.90 0.22
C SER A 53 3.32 -6.24 0.74
N LYS A 54 3.20 -5.13 1.47
CA LYS A 54 4.30 -4.43 2.13
C LYS A 54 5.05 -5.34 3.12
N TRP A 55 4.29 -6.07 3.95
CA TRP A 55 4.85 -7.06 4.88
C TRP A 55 5.59 -8.20 4.17
N LYS A 56 5.03 -8.73 3.10
CA LYS A 56 5.70 -9.80 2.31
C LYS A 56 7.02 -9.31 1.72
N ARG A 57 7.05 -8.15 1.09
CA ARG A 57 8.28 -7.57 0.52
C ARG A 57 9.34 -7.36 1.59
N MET A 58 8.92 -6.89 2.76
CA MET A 58 9.82 -6.67 3.88
C MET A 58 10.34 -7.98 4.45
N ALA A 59 9.51 -9.01 4.60
CA ALA A 59 9.94 -10.33 5.06
C ALA A 59 11.00 -10.94 4.13
N ILE A 60 10.85 -10.79 2.81
CA ILE A 60 11.84 -11.24 1.83
C ILE A 60 13.16 -10.47 1.99
N ALA A 61 13.09 -9.15 2.16
CA ALA A 61 14.29 -8.33 2.40
C ALA A 61 15.01 -8.74 3.69
N TRP A 62 14.26 -9.00 4.77
CA TRP A 62 14.82 -9.49 6.03
C TRP A 62 15.50 -10.84 5.90
N LEU A 63 14.89 -11.74 5.14
CA LEU A 63 15.46 -13.07 4.89
C LEU A 63 16.78 -12.94 4.12
N GLY A 64 16.85 -12.06 3.12
CA GLY A 64 18.09 -11.77 2.38
C GLY A 64 19.19 -11.21 3.28
N ILE A 65 18.88 -10.19 4.09
CA ILE A 65 19.84 -9.58 5.01
C ILE A 65 20.30 -10.60 6.07
N GLY A 66 19.38 -11.39 6.61
CA GLY A 66 19.70 -12.44 7.58
C GLY A 66 20.64 -13.50 7.01
N CYS A 67 20.46 -13.92 5.76
CA CYS A 67 21.37 -14.84 5.09
C CYS A 67 22.77 -14.25 4.94
N VAL A 68 22.89 -13.01 4.50
CA VAL A 68 24.22 -12.35 4.34
C VAL A 68 24.92 -12.21 5.68
N LEU A 69 24.22 -11.74 6.71
CA LEU A 69 24.80 -11.63 8.06
C LEU A 69 25.18 -12.99 8.64
N GLY A 70 24.37 -14.03 8.41
CA GLY A 70 24.65 -15.39 8.84
C GLY A 70 25.92 -15.94 8.18
N ILE A 71 26.09 -15.78 6.88
CA ILE A 71 27.28 -16.21 6.16
C ILE A 71 28.52 -15.46 6.69
N ALA A 72 28.43 -14.15 6.88
CA ALA A 72 29.51 -13.34 7.42
C ALA A 72 29.90 -13.79 8.84
N ALA A 73 28.92 -14.06 9.69
CA ALA A 73 29.16 -14.53 11.05
C ALA A 73 29.87 -15.90 11.10
N ILE A 74 29.44 -16.84 10.25
CA ILE A 74 30.08 -18.14 10.12
C ILE A 74 31.53 -17.99 9.65
N TRP A 75 31.78 -17.12 8.68
CA TRP A 75 33.11 -16.84 8.18
C TRP A 75 34.05 -16.35 9.28
N PHE A 76 33.63 -15.35 10.09
CA PHE A 76 34.42 -14.84 11.21
C PHE A 76 34.63 -15.87 12.30
N TYR A 77 33.65 -16.75 12.54
CA TYR A 77 33.78 -17.85 13.49
C TYR A 77 34.89 -18.81 13.09
N TYR A 78 34.94 -19.21 11.81
CA TYR A 78 36.01 -20.08 11.28
C TYR A 78 37.41 -19.43 11.36
N GLN A 79 37.50 -18.12 11.33
CA GLN A 79 38.77 -17.40 11.52
C GLN A 79 39.18 -17.26 13.00
N GLY A 80 38.45 -17.83 13.92
CA GLY A 80 38.73 -17.75 15.36
C GLY A 80 38.39 -16.37 15.98
N LYS A 81 37.68 -15.50 15.27
CA LYS A 81 37.29 -14.16 15.71
C LYS A 81 35.84 -14.12 16.21
N SER A 82 35.53 -14.94 17.22
CA SER A 82 34.18 -15.10 17.75
C SER A 82 33.55 -13.80 18.25
N ASN A 83 34.34 -12.88 18.81
CA ASN A 83 33.86 -11.57 19.29
C ASN A 83 33.36 -10.67 18.13
N LEU A 84 34.05 -10.71 16.98
CA LEU A 84 33.61 -9.97 15.78
C LEU A 84 32.35 -10.58 15.18
N SER A 85 32.20 -11.90 15.21
CA SER A 85 30.99 -12.59 14.78
C SER A 85 29.76 -12.13 15.57
N SER A 86 29.86 -12.08 16.89
CA SER A 86 28.78 -11.60 17.77
C SER A 86 28.45 -10.14 17.55
N LEU A 87 29.45 -9.30 17.30
CA LEU A 87 29.29 -7.86 17.06
C LEU A 87 28.58 -7.60 15.72
N VAL A 88 28.95 -8.33 14.68
CA VAL A 88 28.28 -8.23 13.36
C VAL A 88 26.84 -8.65 13.43
N LEU A 89 26.52 -9.74 14.12
CA LEU A 89 25.14 -10.19 14.31
C LEU A 89 24.33 -9.21 15.18
N GLY A 90 24.91 -8.72 16.26
CA GLY A 90 24.25 -7.79 17.16
C GLY A 90 23.94 -6.44 16.47
N LEU A 91 24.94 -5.75 15.95
CA LEU A 91 24.78 -4.44 15.31
C LEU A 91 23.96 -4.53 14.02
N GLY A 92 24.23 -5.54 13.19
CA GLY A 92 23.50 -5.77 11.96
C GLY A 92 22.03 -6.08 12.21
N GLY A 93 21.71 -6.93 13.18
CA GLY A 93 20.36 -7.30 13.55
C GLY A 93 19.58 -6.12 14.14
N PHE A 94 20.15 -5.37 15.08
CA PHE A 94 19.50 -4.20 15.65
C PHE A 94 19.29 -3.09 14.62
N GLY A 95 20.29 -2.77 13.80
CA GLY A 95 20.18 -1.74 12.79
C GLY A 95 19.08 -2.01 11.77
N THR A 96 18.98 -3.25 11.30
CA THR A 96 17.90 -3.64 10.37
C THR A 96 16.54 -3.64 11.03
N ALA A 97 16.42 -4.03 12.30
CA ALA A 97 15.16 -3.99 13.04
C ALA A 97 14.63 -2.55 13.14
N PHE A 98 15.46 -1.60 13.55
CA PHE A 98 15.06 -0.19 13.66
C PHE A 98 14.67 0.43 12.31
N ALA A 99 15.44 0.18 11.25
CA ALA A 99 15.11 0.67 9.92
C ALA A 99 13.75 0.16 9.44
N SER A 100 13.44 -1.09 9.73
CA SER A 100 12.20 -1.73 9.31
C SER A 100 10.97 -1.17 10.02
N ILE A 101 11.06 -0.87 11.31
CA ILE A 101 9.96 -0.25 12.07
C ILE A 101 9.59 1.10 11.44
N LYS A 102 10.57 1.95 11.13
CA LYS A 102 10.31 3.24 10.48
C LYS A 102 9.61 3.11 9.13
N VAL A 103 10.03 2.14 8.31
CA VAL A 103 9.39 1.92 7.00
C VAL A 103 7.96 1.40 7.14
N LEU A 104 7.66 0.61 8.18
CA LEU A 104 6.31 0.13 8.45
C LEU A 104 5.38 1.22 8.95
N GLU A 105 5.88 2.13 9.77
CA GLU A 105 5.10 3.22 10.35
C GLU A 105 4.73 4.28 9.31
N GLN A 106 5.56 4.50 8.31
CA GLN A 106 5.27 5.49 7.28
C GLN A 106 4.21 4.97 6.30
N PRO A 107 3.03 5.60 6.24
CA PRO A 107 2.03 5.24 5.25
C PRO A 107 2.54 5.60 3.85
N THR A 108 2.29 4.73 2.88
CA THR A 108 2.50 5.07 1.48
C THR A 108 1.49 6.13 1.05
N GLU A 109 1.78 6.86 -0.05
CA GLU A 109 0.81 7.84 -0.59
C GLU A 109 -0.55 7.20 -0.88
N PHE A 110 -0.55 5.96 -1.36
CA PHE A 110 -1.77 5.20 -1.58
C PHE A 110 -2.51 4.94 -0.26
N GLU A 111 -1.81 4.45 0.77
CA GLU A 111 -2.41 4.23 2.10
C GLU A 111 -2.97 5.53 2.69
N ALA A 112 -2.25 6.64 2.54
CA ALA A 112 -2.69 7.95 3.02
C ALA A 112 -3.98 8.39 2.32
N ARG A 113 -4.08 8.25 0.99
CA ARG A 113 -5.29 8.57 0.21
C ARG A 113 -6.47 7.71 0.64
N GLN A 114 -6.26 6.40 0.82
CA GLN A 114 -7.34 5.50 1.26
C GLN A 114 -7.80 5.80 2.69
N MET A 115 -6.88 6.16 3.58
CA MET A 115 -7.22 6.57 4.94
C MET A 115 -8.00 7.89 4.96
N ALA A 116 -7.62 8.86 4.13
CA ALA A 116 -8.35 10.13 3.99
C ALA A 116 -9.79 9.88 3.54
N ALA A 117 -9.97 9.08 2.48
CA ALA A 117 -11.30 8.73 1.99
C ALA A 117 -12.14 7.94 3.01
N LEU A 118 -11.53 7.04 3.78
CA LEU A 118 -12.22 6.33 4.86
C LEU A 118 -12.66 7.25 6.00
N ASN A 119 -11.86 8.28 6.31
CA ASN A 119 -12.21 9.27 7.32
C ASN A 119 -13.38 10.16 6.84
N GLU A 120 -13.37 10.55 5.57
CA GLU A 120 -14.45 11.31 4.95
C GLU A 120 -15.77 10.52 4.97
N ILE A 121 -15.75 9.25 4.54
CA ILE A 121 -16.91 8.36 4.61
C ILE A 121 -17.43 8.24 6.05
N ARG A 122 -16.53 8.09 7.02
CA ARG A 122 -16.92 8.00 8.44
C ARG A 122 -17.55 9.30 8.94
N GLN A 123 -17.02 10.43 8.53
CA GLN A 123 -17.59 11.74 8.90
C GLN A 123 -19.00 11.89 8.36
N ILE A 124 -19.23 11.57 7.08
CA ILE A 124 -20.56 11.65 6.45
C ILE A 124 -21.56 10.71 7.16
N LEU A 125 -21.14 9.47 7.50
CA LEU A 125 -22.00 8.53 8.22
C LEU A 125 -22.36 9.01 9.63
N ARG A 126 -21.45 9.71 10.31
CA ARG A 126 -21.72 10.36 11.61
C ARG A 126 -22.69 11.53 11.47
N GLU A 127 -22.50 12.38 10.49
CA GLU A 127 -23.40 13.51 10.21
C GLU A 127 -24.82 13.03 9.88
N ARG A 128 -24.95 11.86 9.26
CA ARG A 128 -26.24 11.22 9.00
C ARG A 128 -26.80 10.44 10.20
N ASN A 129 -26.13 10.45 11.37
CA ASN A 129 -26.52 9.73 12.60
C ASN A 129 -26.65 8.19 12.44
N ILE A 130 -25.94 7.60 11.50
CA ILE A 130 -25.97 6.16 11.21
C ILE A 130 -24.87 5.42 11.97
N GLU A 131 -23.76 6.10 12.28
CA GLU A 131 -22.64 5.54 13.05
C GLU A 131 -22.34 6.46 14.24
N LYS A 132 -22.32 5.88 15.44
CA LYS A 132 -21.93 6.56 16.69
C LYS A 132 -20.41 6.45 16.92
#